data_f85d4ff689748027897662677f730b55
#
_entry.id   f85d4ff689748027897662677f730b55
#
_cell.length_a   1.000
_cell.length_b   1.000
_cell.length_c   1.000
_cell.angle_alpha   90.00
_cell.angle_beta   90.00
_cell.angle_gamma   90.00
#
_symmetry.space_group_name_H-M   'P 1'
#
loop_
_entity.id
_entity.type
_entity.pdbx_description
1 polymer ?
#
loop_
_entity_poly.entity_id
_entity_poly.type
_entity_poly.pdbx_seq_one_letter_code
_entity_poly.pdbx_strand_id
1 'polypeptide(L)'
;MNESDFPEDTTFGVIGICGANCNLVARILKDRGFDVIGTDMSSGDDCRFKKSLEGYDIEVFYESHPEEFFEKADYIIPPISLPKTAEVFDIIQEKNIPVLEVSDIIDIFKVNKPVFGITGTNGKTTTTTLLKKIAYDNNIAPVEHNLEKMQGNAEYIPILQSRLNGDVGILE
;
A
#
# COMPACT_ATOMS: atom_id res chain seq x y z
N MET A 1 12.22 -12.13 -3.81
CA MET A 1 12.45 -10.76 -4.29
C MET A 1 12.61 -9.85 -3.09
N ASN A 2 13.55 -8.94 -3.10
CA ASN A 2 13.80 -7.97 -2.02
C ASN A 2 13.73 -6.56 -2.60
N GLU A 3 13.61 -5.54 -1.75
CA GLU A 3 13.58 -4.14 -2.17
C GLU A 3 14.78 -3.74 -3.03
N SER A 4 15.98 -4.26 -2.70
CA SER A 4 17.21 -4.00 -3.45
C SER A 4 17.29 -4.65 -4.84
N ASP A 5 16.30 -5.48 -5.20
CA ASP A 5 16.24 -6.11 -6.52
C ASP A 5 15.61 -5.16 -7.57
N PHE A 6 15.04 -4.01 -7.12
CA PHE A 6 14.47 -3.00 -8.00
C PHE A 6 15.46 -1.84 -8.21
N PRO A 7 15.75 -1.45 -9.47
CA PRO A 7 16.45 -0.21 -9.77
C PRO A 7 15.76 1.02 -9.17
N GLU A 8 16.53 2.06 -8.83
CA GLU A 8 15.98 3.29 -8.23
C GLU A 8 14.99 4.04 -9.15
N ASP A 9 15.11 3.85 -10.47
CA ASP A 9 14.24 4.44 -11.50
C ASP A 9 13.04 3.55 -11.88
N THR A 10 12.76 2.50 -11.08
CA THR A 10 11.62 1.62 -11.30
C THR A 10 10.29 2.37 -11.14
N THR A 11 9.43 2.25 -12.15
CA THR A 11 8.06 2.78 -12.13
C THR A 11 7.04 1.68 -11.86
N PHE A 12 6.29 1.80 -10.78
CA PHE A 12 5.20 0.89 -10.45
C PHE A 12 3.86 1.43 -10.94
N GLY A 13 3.18 0.66 -11.78
CA GLY A 13 1.82 0.94 -12.22
C GLY A 13 0.78 0.30 -11.31
N VAL A 14 -0.05 1.09 -10.66
CA VAL A 14 -1.07 0.61 -9.71
C VAL A 14 -2.46 0.72 -10.33
N ILE A 15 -3.10 -0.43 -10.58
CA ILE A 15 -4.48 -0.50 -11.08
C ILE A 15 -5.43 -0.41 -9.89
N GLY A 16 -6.53 0.33 -10.02
CA GLY A 16 -7.52 0.52 -8.96
C GLY A 16 -6.97 1.35 -7.80
N ILE A 17 -6.21 2.38 -8.11
CA ILE A 17 -5.50 3.22 -7.11
C ILE A 17 -6.46 3.93 -6.15
N CYS A 18 -7.72 4.10 -6.51
CA CYS A 18 -8.78 4.65 -5.66
C CYS A 18 -9.28 3.65 -4.61
N GLY A 19 -8.90 2.38 -4.71
CA GLY A 19 -9.20 1.34 -3.71
C GLY A 19 -8.25 1.40 -2.51
N ALA A 20 -8.72 1.01 -1.33
CA ALA A 20 -8.00 1.14 -0.07
C ALA A 20 -6.59 0.51 -0.10
N ASN A 21 -6.49 -0.74 -0.58
CA ASN A 21 -5.21 -1.47 -0.61
C ASN A 21 -4.24 -0.90 -1.64
N CYS A 22 -4.72 -0.65 -2.86
CA CYS A 22 -3.90 -0.11 -3.94
C CYS A 22 -3.41 1.31 -3.63
N ASN A 23 -4.28 2.14 -3.04
CA ASN A 23 -3.90 3.46 -2.55
C ASN A 23 -2.78 3.40 -1.50
N LEU A 24 -2.90 2.48 -0.54
CA LEU A 24 -1.88 2.31 0.49
C LEU A 24 -0.55 1.86 -0.13
N VAL A 25 -0.58 0.86 -1.02
CA VAL A 25 0.61 0.35 -1.72
C VAL A 25 1.28 1.47 -2.51
N ALA A 26 0.52 2.26 -3.27
CA ALA A 26 1.06 3.38 -4.05
C ALA A 26 1.84 4.37 -3.17
N ARG A 27 1.27 4.76 -2.02
CA ARG A 27 1.94 5.67 -1.09
C ARG A 27 3.20 5.09 -0.46
N ILE A 28 3.17 3.79 -0.12
CA ILE A 28 4.33 3.12 0.45
C ILE A 28 5.49 3.08 -0.54
N LEU A 29 5.21 2.76 -1.80
CA LEU A 29 6.22 2.75 -2.86
C LEU A 29 6.81 4.14 -3.06
N LYS A 30 5.99 5.20 -3.05
CA LYS A 30 6.49 6.60 -3.09
C LYS A 30 7.32 6.95 -1.86
N ASP A 31 6.91 6.53 -0.66
CA ASP A 31 7.69 6.74 0.58
C ASP A 31 9.05 6.01 0.55
N ARG A 32 9.18 4.97 -0.28
CA ARG A 32 10.43 4.24 -0.53
C ARG A 32 11.29 4.87 -1.63
N GLY A 33 10.77 5.90 -2.32
CA GLY A 33 11.50 6.64 -3.34
C GLY A 33 11.28 6.13 -4.76
N PHE A 34 10.38 5.16 -4.97
CA PHE A 34 10.05 4.67 -6.31
C PHE A 34 9.08 5.60 -7.04
N ASP A 35 9.09 5.55 -8.35
CA ASP A 35 8.07 6.19 -9.16
C ASP A 35 6.80 5.34 -9.20
N VAL A 36 5.67 6.04 -9.13
CA VAL A 36 4.34 5.41 -9.11
C VAL A 36 3.41 6.16 -10.03
N ILE A 37 2.72 5.41 -10.87
CA ILE A 37 1.59 5.90 -11.66
C ILE A 37 0.36 5.05 -11.34
N GLY A 38 -0.82 5.62 -11.50
CA GLY A 38 -2.06 4.92 -11.14
C GLY A 38 -3.13 4.98 -12.20
N THR A 39 -4.00 3.97 -12.22
CA THR A 39 -5.25 4.04 -12.97
C THR A 39 -6.42 3.64 -12.11
N ASP A 40 -7.60 4.18 -12.42
CA ASP A 40 -8.87 3.73 -11.81
C ASP A 40 -10.02 3.95 -12.78
N MET A 41 -11.01 3.06 -12.75
CA MET A 41 -12.23 3.21 -13.54
C MET A 41 -13.21 4.24 -12.93
N SER A 42 -12.98 4.63 -11.67
CA SER A 42 -13.74 5.71 -11.04
C SER A 42 -13.35 7.07 -11.63
N SER A 43 -14.30 8.02 -11.61
CA SER A 43 -13.94 9.42 -11.86
C SER A 43 -13.04 9.97 -10.75
N GLY A 44 -12.28 11.02 -11.05
CA GLY A 44 -11.44 11.65 -10.04
C GLY A 44 -12.25 12.20 -8.84
N ASP A 45 -13.53 12.53 -9.04
CA ASP A 45 -14.41 13.01 -7.96
C ASP A 45 -14.96 11.86 -7.10
N ASP A 46 -15.12 10.68 -7.68
CA ASP A 46 -15.59 9.48 -6.99
C ASP A 46 -14.44 8.68 -6.34
N CYS A 47 -13.19 9.11 -6.53
CA CYS A 47 -12.03 8.45 -5.94
C CYS A 47 -12.03 8.59 -4.41
N ARG A 48 -12.49 7.55 -3.73
CA ARG A 48 -12.74 7.53 -2.28
C ARG A 48 -11.55 7.96 -1.45
N PHE A 49 -10.34 7.62 -1.89
CA PHE A 49 -9.09 7.89 -1.18
C PHE A 49 -8.23 8.96 -1.85
N LYS A 50 -8.79 9.80 -2.71
CA LYS A 50 -8.08 10.86 -3.44
C LYS A 50 -7.24 11.74 -2.51
N LYS A 51 -7.82 12.17 -1.39
CA LYS A 51 -7.12 13.03 -0.42
C LYS A 51 -5.86 12.39 0.18
N SER A 52 -5.79 11.07 0.25
CA SER A 52 -4.61 10.38 0.77
C SER A 52 -3.48 10.28 -0.27
N LEU A 53 -3.77 10.53 -1.55
CA LEU A 53 -2.79 10.65 -2.63
C LEU A 53 -2.30 12.09 -2.79
N GLU A 54 -3.03 13.06 -2.23
CA GLU A 54 -2.63 14.47 -2.28
C GLU A 54 -1.28 14.66 -1.56
N GLY A 55 -0.33 15.27 -2.22
CA GLY A 55 1.04 15.45 -1.71
C GLY A 55 2.03 14.36 -2.09
N TYR A 56 1.56 13.27 -2.68
CA TYR A 56 2.41 12.32 -3.41
C TYR A 56 2.40 12.68 -4.90
N ASP A 57 3.52 12.85 -5.50
CA ASP A 57 3.64 13.10 -6.94
C ASP A 57 3.32 11.81 -7.72
N ILE A 58 2.02 11.52 -7.87
CA ILE A 58 1.48 10.34 -8.54
C ILE A 58 0.57 10.79 -9.67
N GLU A 59 0.94 10.47 -10.91
CA GLU A 59 0.08 10.64 -12.07
C GLU A 59 -1.03 9.60 -12.03
N VAL A 60 -2.30 10.02 -12.11
CA VAL A 60 -3.45 9.12 -12.06
C VAL A 60 -4.32 9.29 -13.28
N PHE A 61 -4.55 8.20 -14.01
CA PHE A 61 -5.49 8.11 -15.12
C PHE A 61 -6.84 7.63 -14.62
N TYR A 62 -7.85 8.47 -14.72
CA TYR A 62 -9.21 8.16 -14.29
C TYR A 62 -10.06 7.69 -15.45
N GLU A 63 -11.11 6.90 -15.16
CA GLU A 63 -12.12 6.41 -16.12
C GLU A 63 -11.55 5.56 -17.26
N SER A 64 -10.28 5.14 -17.16
CA SER A 64 -9.61 4.38 -18.21
C SER A 64 -8.33 3.69 -17.73
N HIS A 65 -7.86 2.76 -18.56
CA HIS A 65 -6.51 2.19 -18.51
C HIS A 65 -5.81 2.50 -19.82
N PRO A 66 -5.27 3.72 -20.02
CA PRO A 66 -4.69 4.12 -21.29
C PRO A 66 -3.39 3.36 -21.59
N GLU A 67 -3.05 3.26 -22.88
CA GLU A 67 -1.84 2.56 -23.33
C GLU A 67 -0.57 3.16 -22.70
N GLU A 68 -0.52 4.48 -22.58
CA GLU A 68 0.57 5.23 -21.94
C GLU A 68 0.88 4.74 -20.51
N PHE A 69 -0.14 4.33 -19.73
CA PHE A 69 0.07 3.76 -18.40
C PHE A 69 0.90 2.48 -18.45
N PHE A 70 0.60 1.59 -19.40
CA PHE A 70 1.33 0.33 -19.55
C PHE A 70 2.73 0.52 -20.17
N GLU A 71 2.93 1.58 -20.93
CA GLU A 71 4.24 1.90 -21.51
C GLU A 71 5.22 2.48 -20.48
N LYS A 72 4.69 3.18 -19.48
CA LYS A 72 5.50 3.79 -18.40
C LYS A 72 5.81 2.82 -17.26
N ALA A 73 5.01 1.77 -17.08
CA ALA A 73 5.12 0.88 -15.93
C ALA A 73 6.11 -0.26 -16.17
N ASP A 74 7.09 -0.42 -15.29
CA ASP A 74 7.99 -1.58 -15.26
C ASP A 74 7.34 -2.79 -14.58
N TYR A 75 6.45 -2.55 -13.61
CA TYR A 75 5.67 -3.54 -12.87
C TYR A 75 4.24 -3.08 -12.72
N ILE A 76 3.30 -4.03 -12.80
CA ILE A 76 1.87 -3.75 -12.56
C ILE A 76 1.42 -4.37 -11.24
N ILE A 77 0.67 -3.61 -10.46
CA ILE A 77 0.06 -4.05 -9.20
C ILE A 77 -1.46 -3.91 -9.33
N PRO A 78 -2.18 -5.01 -9.63
CA PRO A 78 -3.63 -5.01 -9.72
C PRO A 78 -4.27 -5.17 -8.34
N PRO A 79 -5.51 -4.72 -8.14
CA PRO A 79 -6.25 -5.00 -6.93
C PRO A 79 -6.60 -6.49 -6.82
N ILE A 80 -6.61 -7.02 -5.60
CA ILE A 80 -6.93 -8.43 -5.32
C ILE A 80 -8.33 -8.82 -5.86
N SER A 81 -9.25 -7.84 -5.90
CA SER A 81 -10.63 -8.05 -6.39
C SER A 81 -10.75 -8.11 -7.91
N LEU A 82 -9.71 -7.79 -8.65
CA LEU A 82 -9.76 -7.80 -10.11
C LEU A 82 -9.66 -9.24 -10.63
N PRO A 83 -10.68 -9.74 -11.35
CA PRO A 83 -10.63 -11.08 -11.92
C PRO A 83 -9.48 -11.22 -12.90
N LYS A 84 -8.74 -12.34 -12.85
CA LYS A 84 -7.62 -12.61 -13.80
C LYS A 84 -8.09 -12.76 -15.26
N THR A 85 -9.41 -12.81 -15.49
CA THR A 85 -10.05 -12.83 -16.81
C THR A 85 -10.42 -11.43 -17.32
N ALA A 86 -10.08 -10.36 -16.59
CA ALA A 86 -10.35 -9.01 -17.05
C ALA A 86 -9.43 -8.65 -18.23
N GLU A 87 -9.96 -7.94 -19.23
CA GLU A 87 -9.26 -7.56 -20.46
C GLU A 87 -7.90 -6.86 -20.23
N VAL A 88 -7.76 -6.18 -19.09
CA VAL A 88 -6.51 -5.53 -18.72
C VAL A 88 -5.34 -6.52 -18.59
N PHE A 89 -5.60 -7.77 -18.21
CA PHE A 89 -4.56 -8.80 -18.14
C PHE A 89 -4.09 -9.27 -19.52
N ASP A 90 -4.93 -9.19 -20.54
CA ASP A 90 -4.53 -9.49 -21.93
C ASP A 90 -3.49 -8.46 -22.38
N ILE A 91 -3.70 -7.16 -22.06
CA ILE A 91 -2.75 -6.08 -22.39
C ILE A 91 -1.43 -6.29 -21.64
N ILE A 92 -1.49 -6.60 -20.33
CA ILE A 92 -0.31 -6.83 -19.49
C ILE A 92 0.51 -8.00 -20.05
N GLN A 93 -0.15 -9.07 -20.45
CA GLN A 93 0.49 -10.25 -21.03
C GLN A 93 1.10 -9.96 -22.42
N GLU A 94 0.39 -9.24 -23.29
CA GLU A 94 0.88 -8.86 -24.63
C GLU A 94 2.14 -8.00 -24.51
N LYS A 95 2.17 -7.06 -23.59
CA LYS A 95 3.32 -6.18 -23.33
C LYS A 95 4.42 -6.84 -22.48
N ASN A 96 4.20 -8.07 -21.99
CA ASN A 96 5.10 -8.81 -21.09
C ASN A 96 5.50 -8.04 -19.83
N ILE A 97 4.57 -7.26 -19.24
CA ILE A 97 4.85 -6.50 -18.01
C ILE A 97 4.71 -7.43 -16.82
N PRO A 98 5.70 -7.53 -15.93
CA PRO A 98 5.61 -8.36 -14.73
C PRO A 98 4.54 -7.84 -13.76
N VAL A 99 3.79 -8.76 -13.17
CA VAL A 99 2.73 -8.45 -12.20
C VAL A 99 3.21 -8.81 -10.80
N LEU A 100 3.01 -7.90 -9.86
CA LEU A 100 3.20 -8.11 -8.43
C LEU A 100 1.84 -8.05 -7.73
N GLU A 101 1.56 -9.01 -6.89
CA GLU A 101 0.37 -8.96 -6.05
C GLU A 101 0.61 -8.05 -4.83
N VAL A 102 -0.46 -7.55 -4.22
CA VAL A 102 -0.37 -6.74 -2.99
C VAL A 102 0.38 -7.50 -1.88
N SER A 103 0.21 -8.81 -1.81
CA SER A 103 0.95 -9.69 -0.89
C SER A 103 2.46 -9.69 -1.13
N ASP A 104 2.89 -9.63 -2.40
CA ASP A 104 4.32 -9.56 -2.74
C ASP A 104 4.91 -8.24 -2.26
N ILE A 105 4.18 -7.13 -2.42
CA ILE A 105 4.59 -5.82 -1.92
C ILE A 105 4.76 -5.84 -0.41
N ILE A 106 3.85 -6.50 0.32
CA ILE A 106 3.97 -6.67 1.77
C ILE A 106 5.25 -7.44 2.13
N ASP A 107 5.52 -8.54 1.45
CA ASP A 107 6.69 -9.38 1.73
C ASP A 107 8.02 -8.71 1.37
N ILE A 108 8.04 -7.96 0.28
CA ILE A 108 9.23 -7.26 -0.22
C ILE A 108 9.58 -6.05 0.67
N PHE A 109 8.57 -5.26 1.00
CA PHE A 109 8.75 -3.95 1.65
C PHE A 109 8.44 -3.93 3.15
N LYS A 110 8.15 -5.09 3.75
CA LYS A 110 7.91 -5.16 5.20
C LYS A 110 9.10 -4.63 5.99
N VAL A 111 8.79 -3.92 7.07
CA VAL A 111 9.82 -3.45 7.99
C VAL A 111 10.31 -4.61 8.87
N ASN A 112 11.62 -4.66 9.10
CA ASN A 112 12.23 -5.65 9.98
C ASN A 112 12.12 -5.22 11.46
N LYS A 113 10.87 -5.08 11.95
CA LYS A 113 10.54 -4.75 13.34
C LYS A 113 9.47 -5.71 13.84
N PRO A 114 9.42 -6.01 15.15
CA PRO A 114 8.36 -6.83 15.72
C PRO A 114 6.98 -6.18 15.49
N VAL A 115 6.02 -7.00 15.08
CA VAL A 115 4.62 -6.57 14.90
C VAL A 115 3.71 -7.52 15.66
N PHE A 116 2.84 -6.96 16.51
CA PHE A 116 1.83 -7.70 17.26
C PHE A 116 0.45 -7.40 16.70
N GLY A 117 -0.25 -8.42 16.23
CA GLY A 117 -1.64 -8.33 15.79
C GLY A 117 -2.60 -8.76 16.89
N ILE A 118 -3.58 -7.93 17.22
CA ILE A 118 -4.64 -8.22 18.16
C ILE A 118 -5.92 -8.48 17.39
N THR A 119 -6.44 -9.70 17.47
CA THR A 119 -7.68 -10.09 16.83
C THR A 119 -8.66 -10.66 17.86
N GLY A 120 -9.95 -10.64 17.53
CA GLY A 120 -11.00 -11.16 18.39
C GLY A 120 -12.31 -10.41 18.22
N THR A 121 -13.41 -11.00 18.72
CA THR A 121 -14.74 -10.36 18.67
C THR A 121 -14.87 -9.23 19.69
N ASN A 122 -14.24 -9.38 20.86
CA ASN A 122 -14.29 -8.39 21.96
C ASN A 122 -12.90 -8.16 22.54
N GLY A 123 -12.70 -7.00 23.17
CA GLY A 123 -11.51 -6.66 23.94
C GLY A 123 -10.29 -6.23 23.12
N LYS A 124 -10.38 -6.13 21.80
CA LYS A 124 -9.27 -5.73 20.94
C LYS A 124 -8.68 -4.38 21.38
N THR A 125 -9.46 -3.33 21.34
CA THR A 125 -9.02 -1.97 21.69
C THR A 125 -8.46 -1.89 23.12
N THR A 126 -9.06 -2.60 24.08
CA THR A 126 -8.56 -2.66 25.46
C THR A 126 -7.18 -3.33 25.50
N THR A 127 -7.03 -4.46 24.82
CA THR A 127 -5.75 -5.20 24.75
C THR A 127 -4.67 -4.38 24.03
N THR A 128 -5.01 -3.75 22.90
CA THR A 128 -4.12 -2.86 22.17
C THR A 128 -3.64 -1.70 23.02
N THR A 129 -4.55 -1.03 23.72
CA THR A 129 -4.23 0.09 24.62
C THR A 129 -3.32 -0.36 25.77
N LEU A 130 -3.61 -1.51 26.37
CA LEU A 130 -2.81 -2.06 27.46
C LEU A 130 -1.40 -2.45 26.98
N LEU A 131 -1.29 -3.08 25.82
CA LEU A 131 -0.02 -3.47 25.25
C LEU A 131 0.84 -2.25 24.89
N LYS A 132 0.24 -1.19 24.32
CA LYS A 132 0.92 0.08 24.09
C LYS A 132 1.44 0.69 25.38
N LYS A 133 0.62 0.68 26.44
CA LYS A 133 1.05 1.18 27.76
C LYS A 133 2.23 0.39 28.31
N ILE A 134 2.18 -0.94 28.24
CA ILE A 134 3.29 -1.80 28.68
C ILE A 134 4.56 -1.49 27.90
N ALA A 135 4.46 -1.30 26.57
CA ALA A 135 5.59 -0.92 25.74
C ALA A 135 6.21 0.40 26.22
N TYR A 136 5.41 1.45 26.40
CA TYR A 136 5.89 2.75 26.89
C TYR A 136 6.52 2.65 28.28
N ASP A 137 5.91 1.92 29.22
CA ASP A 137 6.43 1.74 30.59
C ASP A 137 7.80 1.02 30.57
N ASN A 138 8.16 0.32 29.47
CA ASN A 138 9.44 -0.37 29.28
C ASN A 138 10.37 0.34 28.28
N ASN A 139 10.14 1.61 27.97
CA ASN A 139 10.92 2.40 27.01
C ASN A 139 10.94 1.81 25.58
N ILE A 140 9.92 1.07 25.20
CA ILE A 140 9.70 0.57 23.84
C ILE A 140 8.66 1.51 23.20
N ALA A 141 9.03 2.23 22.15
CA ALA A 141 8.11 3.14 21.48
C ALA A 141 7.20 2.34 20.50
N PRO A 142 5.90 2.18 20.77
CA PRO A 142 4.98 1.63 19.80
C PRO A 142 4.79 2.62 18.65
N VAL A 143 4.61 2.07 17.44
CA VAL A 143 4.29 2.89 16.26
C VAL A 143 2.95 3.58 16.50
N GLU A 144 2.95 4.89 16.41
CA GLU A 144 1.73 5.67 16.50
C GLU A 144 1.13 5.89 15.11
N HIS A 145 -0.17 5.60 14.99
CA HIS A 145 -0.95 5.87 13.80
C HIS A 145 -1.85 7.06 14.03
N ASN A 146 -1.83 7.98 13.10
CA ASN A 146 -2.91 8.96 13.01
C ASN A 146 -4.04 8.35 12.16
N LEU A 147 -4.94 7.61 12.82
CA LEU A 147 -6.08 6.95 12.19
C LEU A 147 -7.00 7.94 11.44
N GLU A 148 -7.04 9.20 11.84
CA GLU A 148 -7.85 10.22 11.16
C GLU A 148 -7.35 10.54 9.75
N LYS A 149 -6.06 10.34 9.48
CA LYS A 149 -5.46 10.53 8.14
C LYS A 149 -5.45 9.26 7.30
N MET A 150 -5.86 8.13 7.86
CA MET A 150 -5.73 6.82 7.26
C MET A 150 -7.09 6.19 7.05
N GLN A 151 -7.76 6.61 5.99
CA GLN A 151 -8.92 5.90 5.50
C GLN A 151 -8.44 4.66 4.75
N GLY A 152 -8.93 3.49 5.10
CA GLY A 152 -8.57 2.21 4.49
C GLY A 152 -8.03 1.21 5.50
N ASN A 153 -7.41 0.14 5.02
CA ASN A 153 -6.91 -0.96 5.85
C ASN A 153 -5.69 -0.53 6.69
N ALA A 154 -5.98 0.12 7.80
CA ALA A 154 -4.99 0.57 8.78
C ALA A 154 -4.11 -0.58 9.31
N GLU A 155 -4.58 -1.81 9.15
CA GLU A 155 -3.93 -3.04 9.62
C GLU A 155 -2.57 -3.29 8.96
N TYR A 156 -2.40 -2.90 7.70
CA TYR A 156 -1.14 -3.13 6.97
C TYR A 156 -0.07 -2.05 7.20
N ILE A 157 -0.47 -0.91 7.72
CA ILE A 157 0.41 0.26 7.83
C ILE A 157 1.66 0.00 8.65
N PRO A 158 1.57 -0.61 9.86
CA PRO A 158 2.75 -0.88 10.66
C PRO A 158 3.70 -1.91 10.05
N ILE A 159 3.19 -2.73 9.12
CA ILE A 159 4.01 -3.74 8.43
C ILE A 159 4.79 -3.10 7.29
N LEU A 160 4.22 -2.06 6.66
CA LEU A 160 4.68 -1.52 5.39
C LEU A 160 5.35 -0.14 5.51
N GLN A 161 5.11 0.60 6.59
CA GLN A 161 5.71 1.93 6.72
C GLN A 161 7.24 1.87 6.86
N SER A 162 7.93 2.42 5.87
CA SER A 162 9.39 2.55 5.86
C SER A 162 9.92 3.44 6.98
N ARG A 163 9.11 4.38 7.45
CA ARG A 163 9.43 5.33 8.50
C ARG A 163 8.61 5.03 9.75
N LEU A 164 8.75 3.82 10.29
CA LEU A 164 8.18 3.54 11.60
C LEU A 164 8.92 4.36 12.64
N ASN A 165 8.31 5.45 13.07
CA ASN A 165 8.74 6.20 14.24
C ASN A 165 8.40 5.39 15.51
N GLY A 166 9.09 4.25 15.68
CA GLY A 166 8.83 3.37 16.81
C GLY A 166 9.63 2.07 16.73
N ASP A 167 9.65 1.33 17.82
CA ASP A 167 10.40 0.08 17.97
C ASP A 167 9.54 -1.14 17.64
N VAL A 168 8.22 -1.02 17.74
CA VAL A 168 7.26 -2.12 17.59
C VAL A 168 5.95 -1.66 16.97
N GLY A 169 5.41 -2.45 16.04
CA GLY A 169 4.06 -2.30 15.51
C GLY A 169 3.04 -3.02 16.39
N ILE A 170 1.95 -2.33 16.77
CA ILE A 170 0.83 -2.93 17.51
C ILE A 170 -0.45 -2.66 16.73
N LEU A 171 -1.06 -3.72 16.20
CA LEU A 171 -2.20 -3.71 15.30
C LEU A 171 -3.48 -4.14 16.01
N GLU A 172 -4.60 -3.53 15.64
CA GLU A 172 -5.93 -3.97 16.05
C GLU A 172 -6.75 -4.48 14.87
#